data_621705bbd0a21f7f325050f7271d1db4
#
_entry.id   621705bbd0a21f7f325050f7271d1db4
#
_cell.length_a   1.000
_cell.length_b   1.000
_cell.length_c   1.000
_cell.angle_alpha   90.00
_cell.angle_beta   90.00
_cell.angle_gamma   90.00
#
_symmetry.space_group_name_H-M   'P 1'
#
loop_
_entity.id
_entity.type
_entity.pdbx_description
1 polymer ?
#
loop_
_entity_poly.entity_id
_entity_poly.type
_entity_poly.pdbx_seq_one_letter_code
_entity_poly.pdbx_strand_id
1 'polypeptide(L)'
;MRTCRSEFAEDTVVRLAARLAELMKQHRVKKDSVIGLGIAIRGITSPDGRVVRNRFGALNTKDFPICDRFEALTGLSCVMSNNVRALFAAQMFKSRDDDLSSQFFLRCEYGIGASLSINGRIWRGSSEQCAEIGHIPVIKRGGKPCS
;
A
#
# COMPACT_ATOMS: atom_id res chain seq x y z
N MET A 1 6.53 22.45 -2.17
CA MET A 1 5.91 21.12 -2.19
C MET A 1 4.47 21.28 -1.74
N ARG A 2 3.48 21.12 -2.64
CA ARG A 2 2.07 21.38 -2.30
C ARG A 2 1.60 20.26 -1.40
N THR A 3 1.24 20.58 -0.16
CA THR A 3 0.42 19.71 0.70
C THR A 3 -0.86 19.40 -0.05
N CYS A 4 -1.04 18.15 -0.46
CA CYS A 4 -2.34 17.69 -0.94
C CYS A 4 -3.37 18.00 0.15
N ARG A 5 -4.35 18.83 -0.17
CA ARG A 5 -5.56 18.97 0.64
C ARG A 5 -6.13 17.55 0.82
N SER A 6 -6.63 17.26 2.01
CA SER A 6 -7.31 16.00 2.32
C SER A 6 -8.50 15.82 1.37
N GLU A 7 -8.29 15.16 0.26
CA GLU A 7 -9.39 14.72 -0.61
C GLU A 7 -10.15 13.60 0.10
N PHE A 8 -11.46 13.58 -0.09
CA PHE A 8 -12.24 12.43 0.33
C PHE A 8 -11.77 11.19 -0.43
N ALA A 9 -11.71 10.05 0.24
CA ALA A 9 -11.22 8.81 -0.37
C ALA A 9 -12.01 8.45 -1.62
N GLU A 10 -13.31 8.69 -1.62
CA GLU A 10 -14.19 8.45 -2.76
C GLU A 10 -13.78 9.25 -4.01
N ASP A 11 -13.57 10.56 -3.86
CA ASP A 11 -13.16 11.44 -4.97
C ASP A 11 -11.82 11.00 -5.57
N THR A 12 -10.89 10.58 -4.70
CA THR A 12 -9.60 10.04 -5.13
C THR A 12 -9.77 8.77 -5.95
N VAL A 13 -10.60 7.83 -5.50
CA VAL A 13 -10.85 6.57 -6.22
C VAL A 13 -11.51 6.82 -7.57
N VAL A 14 -12.54 7.67 -7.62
CA VAL A 14 -13.22 8.05 -8.88
C VAL A 14 -12.23 8.67 -9.86
N ARG A 15 -11.41 9.63 -9.41
CA ARG A 15 -10.40 10.28 -10.25
C ARG A 15 -9.35 9.30 -10.77
N LEU A 16 -8.87 8.39 -9.93
CA LEU A 16 -7.88 7.39 -10.32
C LEU A 16 -8.47 6.35 -11.28
N ALA A 17 -9.72 5.93 -11.08
CA ALA A 17 -10.42 5.03 -12.00
C ALA A 17 -10.60 5.66 -13.39
N ALA A 18 -11.01 6.93 -13.44
CA ALA A 18 -11.10 7.69 -14.68
C ALA A 18 -9.75 7.80 -15.39
N ARG A 19 -8.69 8.10 -14.64
CA ARG A 19 -7.32 8.18 -15.19
C ARG A 19 -6.81 6.84 -15.72
N LEU A 20 -7.15 5.74 -15.05
CA LEU A 20 -6.85 4.39 -15.53
C LEU A 20 -7.53 4.12 -16.88
N ALA A 21 -8.83 4.45 -16.99
CA ALA A 21 -9.58 4.28 -18.24
C ALA A 21 -8.96 5.09 -19.39
N GLU A 22 -8.53 6.33 -19.14
CA GLU A 22 -7.81 7.15 -20.12
C GLU A 22 -6.50 6.51 -20.55
N LEU A 23 -5.69 6.02 -19.62
CA LEU A 23 -4.42 5.34 -19.92
C LEU A 23 -4.64 4.08 -20.74
N MET A 24 -5.61 3.26 -20.39
CA MET A 24 -5.96 2.06 -21.16
C MET A 24 -6.38 2.42 -22.59
N LYS A 25 -7.20 3.47 -22.78
CA LYS A 25 -7.58 3.97 -24.10
C LYS A 25 -6.37 4.49 -24.88
N GLN A 26 -5.53 5.30 -24.26
CA GLN A 26 -4.34 5.89 -24.86
C GLN A 26 -3.37 4.81 -25.37
N HIS A 27 -3.18 3.76 -24.60
CA HIS A 27 -2.27 2.65 -24.91
C HIS A 27 -2.97 1.47 -25.62
N ARG A 28 -4.24 1.61 -26.00
CA ARG A 28 -5.04 0.58 -26.67
C ARG A 28 -5.07 -0.76 -25.90
N VAL A 29 -5.05 -0.69 -24.57
CA VAL A 29 -5.11 -1.87 -23.70
C VAL A 29 -6.56 -2.32 -23.60
N LYS A 30 -6.84 -3.57 -24.00
CA LYS A 30 -8.15 -4.17 -23.83
C LYS A 30 -8.35 -4.61 -22.37
N LYS A 31 -9.56 -4.43 -21.85
CA LYS A 31 -9.89 -4.80 -20.47
C LYS A 31 -9.60 -6.28 -20.20
N ASP A 32 -9.93 -7.16 -21.10
CA ASP A 32 -9.74 -8.61 -20.99
C ASP A 32 -8.25 -9.04 -20.96
N SER A 33 -7.34 -8.14 -21.34
CA SER A 33 -5.90 -8.37 -21.22
C SER A 33 -5.31 -7.91 -19.88
N VAL A 34 -6.13 -7.29 -19.00
CA VAL A 34 -5.70 -6.81 -17.69
C VAL A 34 -6.07 -7.84 -16.64
N ILE A 35 -5.09 -8.44 -16.00
CA ILE A 35 -5.30 -9.46 -14.96
C ILE A 35 -5.83 -8.90 -13.64
N GLY A 36 -5.60 -7.61 -13.38
CA GLY A 36 -6.07 -6.93 -12.17
C GLY A 36 -5.31 -5.65 -11.85
N LEU A 37 -5.72 -5.01 -10.76
CA LEU A 37 -5.13 -3.79 -10.21
C LEU A 37 -4.38 -4.09 -8.91
N GLY A 38 -3.12 -3.67 -8.83
CA GLY A 38 -2.36 -3.64 -7.59
C GLY A 38 -2.32 -2.21 -7.03
N ILE A 39 -2.73 -2.04 -5.78
CA ILE A 39 -2.68 -0.74 -5.09
C ILE A 39 -1.66 -0.79 -3.96
N ALA A 40 -0.66 0.08 -4.01
CA ALA A 40 0.29 0.30 -2.92
C ALA A 40 -0.07 1.58 -2.16
N ILE A 41 -0.41 1.47 -0.89
CA ILE A 41 -0.90 2.61 -0.09
C ILE A 41 -0.07 2.79 1.19
N ARG A 42 0.10 4.03 1.64
CA ARG A 42 0.60 4.31 2.99
C ARG A 42 -0.50 4.05 4.00
N GLY A 43 -0.18 3.30 5.05
CA GLY A 43 -1.11 3.06 6.14
C GLY A 43 -1.37 1.58 6.40
N ILE A 44 -2.30 1.33 7.32
CA ILE A 44 -2.70 0.00 7.75
C ILE A 44 -3.83 -0.49 6.82
N THR A 45 -3.69 -1.71 6.35
CA THR A 45 -4.69 -2.39 5.52
C THR A 45 -5.42 -3.46 6.34
N SER A 46 -6.58 -3.89 5.88
CA SER A 46 -7.22 -5.10 6.40
C SER A 46 -6.42 -6.36 6.05
N PRO A 47 -6.59 -7.48 6.78
CA PRO A 47 -5.86 -8.73 6.51
C PRO A 47 -6.09 -9.29 5.11
N ASP A 48 -7.26 -9.09 4.55
CA ASP A 48 -7.62 -9.47 3.18
C ASP A 48 -7.08 -8.49 2.12
N GLY A 49 -6.50 -7.34 2.54
CA GLY A 49 -5.95 -6.34 1.65
C GLY A 49 -7.01 -5.56 0.85
N ARG A 50 -8.22 -5.41 1.37
CA ARG A 50 -9.32 -4.73 0.66
C ARG A 50 -9.71 -3.37 1.24
N VAL A 51 -9.46 -3.15 2.54
CA VAL A 51 -9.90 -1.98 3.30
C VAL A 51 -8.72 -1.20 3.85
N VAL A 52 -8.74 0.12 3.72
CA VAL A 52 -7.81 1.04 4.42
C VAL A 52 -8.36 1.31 5.80
N ARG A 53 -7.60 0.93 6.86
CA ARG A 53 -8.09 0.98 8.24
C ARG A 53 -7.76 2.27 9.01
N ASN A 54 -6.78 3.02 8.57
CA ASN A 54 -6.34 4.21 9.31
C ASN A 54 -6.41 5.49 8.49
N ARG A 55 -6.45 6.63 9.20
CA ARG A 55 -6.54 7.97 8.61
C ARG A 55 -5.19 8.56 8.19
N PHE A 56 -4.11 7.79 8.21
CA PHE A 56 -2.79 8.31 7.84
C PHE A 56 -2.59 8.28 6.32
N GLY A 57 -2.18 9.40 5.77
CA GLY A 57 -1.85 9.53 4.36
C GLY A 57 -2.81 10.41 3.57
N ALA A 58 -2.78 10.27 2.25
CA ALA A 58 -3.56 11.09 1.32
C ALA A 58 -5.08 10.89 1.43
N LEU A 59 -5.52 9.74 1.94
CA LEU A 59 -6.91 9.41 2.12
C LEU A 59 -7.32 9.69 3.57
N ASN A 60 -7.94 10.83 3.82
CA ASN A 60 -8.46 11.19 5.14
C ASN A 60 -9.73 10.36 5.48
N THR A 61 -9.54 9.04 5.63
CA THR A 61 -10.65 8.12 5.85
C THR A 61 -10.26 6.98 6.80
N LYS A 62 -11.25 6.33 7.36
CA LYS A 62 -11.12 5.14 8.18
C LYS A 62 -12.07 4.05 7.66
N ASP A 63 -11.57 2.80 7.63
CA ASP A 63 -12.32 1.63 7.20
C ASP A 63 -12.98 1.80 5.81
N PHE A 64 -12.20 2.34 4.85
CA PHE A 64 -12.67 2.58 3.49
C PHE A 64 -12.40 1.37 2.59
N PRO A 65 -13.44 0.78 1.94
CA PRO A 65 -13.33 -0.42 1.11
C PRO A 65 -12.80 -0.08 -0.30
N ILE A 66 -11.55 0.33 -0.39
CA ILE A 66 -10.94 0.88 -1.61
C ILE A 66 -10.96 -0.11 -2.78
N CYS A 67 -10.72 -1.41 -2.53
CA CYS A 67 -10.74 -2.41 -3.59
C CYS A 67 -12.14 -2.59 -4.17
N ASP A 68 -13.17 -2.71 -3.32
CA ASP A 68 -14.55 -2.86 -3.77
C ASP A 68 -15.01 -1.66 -4.60
N ARG A 69 -14.59 -0.46 -4.21
CA ARG A 69 -14.88 0.76 -4.96
C ARG A 69 -14.19 0.80 -6.33
N PHE A 70 -12.91 0.42 -6.40
CA PHE A 70 -12.21 0.31 -7.68
C PHE A 70 -12.82 -0.77 -8.57
N GLU A 71 -13.14 -1.93 -8.03
CA GLU A 71 -13.79 -3.01 -8.77
C GLU A 71 -15.14 -2.59 -9.34
N ALA A 72 -15.97 -1.89 -8.54
CA ALA A 72 -17.25 -1.36 -8.99
C ALA A 72 -17.11 -0.35 -10.14
N LEU A 73 -16.09 0.51 -10.11
CA LEU A 73 -15.87 1.55 -11.13
C LEU A 73 -15.17 1.03 -12.39
N THR A 74 -14.27 0.06 -12.25
CA THR A 74 -13.43 -0.39 -13.36
C THR A 74 -13.83 -1.78 -13.89
N GLY A 75 -14.48 -2.58 -13.05
CA GLY A 75 -14.74 -4.00 -13.29
C GLY A 75 -13.46 -4.84 -13.40
N LEU A 76 -12.33 -4.38 -12.82
CA LEU A 76 -11.08 -5.11 -12.75
C LEU A 76 -10.89 -5.61 -11.32
N SER A 77 -10.46 -6.84 -11.15
CA SER A 77 -10.10 -7.39 -9.84
C SER A 77 -9.02 -6.54 -9.18
N CYS A 78 -9.12 -6.29 -7.88
CA CYS A 78 -8.24 -5.39 -7.16
C CYS A 78 -7.65 -6.03 -5.91
N VAL A 79 -6.35 -5.81 -5.70
CA VAL A 79 -5.65 -6.16 -4.46
C VAL A 79 -4.87 -4.96 -3.93
N MET A 80 -4.75 -4.85 -2.62
CA MET A 80 -4.05 -3.75 -1.99
C MET A 80 -3.05 -4.24 -0.95
N SER A 81 -1.95 -3.51 -0.79
CA SER A 81 -0.97 -3.74 0.27
C SER A 81 -0.40 -2.41 0.78
N ASN A 82 0.19 -2.45 1.98
CA ASN A 82 1.06 -1.37 2.42
C ASN A 82 2.20 -1.17 1.41
N ASN A 83 2.57 0.08 1.13
CA ASN A 83 3.54 0.42 0.08
C ASN A 83 4.94 -0.16 0.32
N VAL A 84 5.40 -0.22 1.57
CA VAL A 84 6.71 -0.80 1.91
C VAL A 84 6.68 -2.31 1.71
N ARG A 85 5.59 -2.95 2.12
CA ARG A 85 5.36 -4.38 1.93
C ARG A 85 5.26 -4.75 0.44
N ALA A 86 4.58 -3.93 -0.36
CA ALA A 86 4.50 -4.15 -1.81
C ALA A 86 5.87 -4.04 -2.49
N LEU A 87 6.70 -3.07 -2.09
CA LEU A 87 8.08 -2.94 -2.58
C LEU A 87 8.93 -4.14 -2.21
N PHE A 88 8.81 -4.61 -0.96
CA PHE A 88 9.53 -5.79 -0.51
C PHE A 88 9.09 -7.06 -1.26
N ALA A 89 7.79 -7.24 -1.48
CA ALA A 89 7.27 -8.34 -2.29
C ALA A 89 7.85 -8.34 -3.72
N ALA A 90 7.94 -7.16 -4.33
CA ALA A 90 8.55 -7.01 -5.65
C ALA A 90 10.06 -7.34 -5.64
N GLN A 91 10.77 -6.97 -4.57
CA GLN A 91 12.18 -7.30 -4.40
C GLN A 91 12.39 -8.82 -4.25
N MET A 92 11.59 -9.47 -3.40
CA MET A 92 11.63 -10.91 -3.23
C MET A 92 11.35 -11.65 -4.54
N PHE A 93 10.37 -11.19 -5.32
CA PHE A 93 10.04 -11.77 -6.62
C PHE A 93 11.19 -11.66 -7.63
N LYS A 94 11.96 -10.56 -7.57
CA LYS A 94 13.13 -10.34 -8.45
C LYS A 94 14.34 -11.18 -8.06
N SER A 95 14.56 -11.40 -6.77
CA SER A 95 15.82 -11.99 -6.26
C SER A 95 16.00 -13.44 -6.68
N ARG A 96 14.94 -14.18 -6.98
CA ARG A 96 14.97 -15.61 -7.37
C ARG A 96 15.88 -16.49 -6.52
N ASP A 97 16.27 -16.00 -5.34
CA ASP A 97 17.19 -16.66 -4.46
C ASP A 97 16.38 -17.55 -3.51
N ASP A 98 16.31 -18.83 -3.81
CA ASP A 98 15.58 -19.84 -3.03
C ASP A 98 16.16 -20.02 -1.62
N ASP A 99 17.36 -19.48 -1.36
CA ASP A 99 18.10 -19.65 -0.10
C ASP A 99 17.81 -18.60 0.98
N LEU A 100 17.02 -17.57 0.67
CA LEU A 100 16.71 -16.51 1.62
C LEU A 100 15.51 -16.85 2.48
N SER A 101 15.71 -17.69 3.49
CA SER A 101 14.65 -18.14 4.40
C SER A 101 14.01 -17.00 5.20
N SER A 102 14.79 -15.97 5.55
CA SER A 102 14.29 -14.78 6.29
C SER A 102 15.04 -13.52 5.86
N GLN A 103 14.28 -12.45 5.64
CA GLN A 103 14.81 -11.17 5.17
C GLN A 103 14.17 -10.02 5.93
N PHE A 104 14.92 -8.97 6.14
CA PHE A 104 14.43 -7.70 6.67
C PHE A 104 14.66 -6.61 5.63
N PHE A 105 13.58 -5.96 5.20
CA PHE A 105 13.59 -4.87 4.24
C PHE A 105 13.38 -3.54 4.96
N LEU A 106 14.30 -2.60 4.78
CA LEU A 106 14.25 -1.26 5.34
C LEU A 106 14.19 -0.23 4.22
N ARG A 107 13.21 0.65 4.29
CA ARG A 107 13.07 1.81 3.40
C ARG A 107 13.26 3.09 4.20
N CYS A 108 14.26 3.89 3.83
CA CYS A 108 14.54 5.19 4.41
C CYS A 108 14.44 6.27 3.32
N GLU A 109 13.37 7.06 3.35
CA GLU A 109 13.17 8.21 2.44
C GLU A 109 12.59 9.40 3.24
N TYR A 110 11.35 9.82 2.94
CA TYR A 110 10.61 10.83 3.73
C TYR A 110 10.12 10.29 5.08
N GLY A 111 10.28 9.02 5.33
CA GLY A 111 9.95 8.31 6.55
C GLY A 111 10.68 6.99 6.58
N ILE A 112 10.61 6.30 7.71
CA ILE A 112 11.19 4.98 7.91
C ILE A 112 10.07 3.96 7.90
N GLY A 113 10.17 2.99 7.01
CA GLY A 113 9.26 1.85 6.95
C GLY A 113 10.04 0.55 6.77
N ALA A 114 9.52 -0.53 7.28
CA ALA A 114 10.14 -1.82 7.12
C ALA A 114 9.15 -2.93 6.77
N SER A 115 9.67 -4.05 6.35
CA SER A 115 8.93 -5.29 6.14
C SER A 115 9.84 -6.47 6.45
N LEU A 116 9.26 -7.58 6.86
CA LEU A 116 9.97 -8.79 7.27
C LEU A 116 9.41 -9.99 6.52
N SER A 117 10.25 -10.89 6.07
CA SER A 117 9.86 -12.23 5.65
C SER A 117 10.45 -13.29 6.56
N ILE A 118 9.70 -14.36 6.76
CA ILE A 118 10.10 -15.56 7.50
C ILE A 118 9.75 -16.75 6.63
N ASN A 119 10.71 -17.63 6.37
CA ASN A 119 10.54 -18.79 5.51
C ASN A 119 9.95 -18.41 4.12
N GLY A 120 10.49 -17.35 3.51
CA GLY A 120 10.06 -16.88 2.20
C GLY A 120 8.67 -16.23 2.15
N ARG A 121 8.01 -16.02 3.29
CA ARG A 121 6.68 -15.39 3.38
C ARG A 121 6.73 -14.08 4.13
N ILE A 122 6.12 -13.06 3.57
CA ILE A 122 6.02 -11.75 4.24
C ILE A 122 5.21 -11.90 5.52
N TRP A 123 5.83 -11.51 6.64
CA TRP A 123 5.21 -11.54 7.95
C TRP A 123 4.40 -10.26 8.18
N ARG A 124 3.11 -10.41 8.41
CA ARG A 124 2.17 -9.28 8.56
C ARG A 124 1.84 -8.97 10.02
N GLY A 125 2.07 -9.93 10.92
CA GLY A 125 1.57 -9.86 12.29
C GLY A 125 0.04 -10.06 12.38
N SER A 126 -0.48 -10.09 13.58
CA SER A 126 -1.91 -10.30 13.83
C SER A 126 -2.79 -9.09 13.45
N SER A 127 -2.21 -7.89 13.42
CA SER A 127 -2.91 -6.61 13.19
C SER A 127 -2.48 -5.89 11.92
N GLU A 128 -1.77 -6.56 11.00
CA GLU A 128 -1.20 -5.96 9.78
C GLU A 128 -0.19 -4.82 10.05
N GLN A 129 0.38 -4.73 11.27
CA GLN A 129 1.28 -3.66 11.71
C GLN A 129 2.70 -4.16 11.99
N CYS A 130 3.07 -5.33 11.49
CA CYS A 130 4.42 -5.84 11.67
C CYS A 130 5.43 -4.90 10.99
N ALA A 131 6.57 -4.72 11.66
CA ALA A 131 7.71 -3.92 11.21
C ALA A 131 7.46 -2.39 11.10
N GLU A 132 6.50 -1.85 11.85
CA GLU A 132 6.28 -0.39 11.97
C GLU A 132 7.38 0.29 12.81
N ILE A 133 8.65 0.02 12.49
CA ILE A 133 9.81 0.49 13.26
C ILE A 133 10.04 2.00 13.22
N GLY A 134 9.52 2.68 12.19
CA GLY A 134 9.56 4.14 12.09
C GLY A 134 8.77 4.85 13.18
N HIS A 135 7.88 4.12 13.88
CA HIS A 135 7.05 4.63 14.99
C HIS A 135 7.56 4.23 16.38
N ILE A 136 8.74 3.60 16.48
CA ILE A 136 9.37 3.28 17.76
C ILE A 136 9.88 4.56 18.41
N PRO A 137 9.47 4.90 19.65
CA PRO A 137 9.95 6.07 20.34
C PRO A 137 11.43 5.90 20.71
N VAL A 138 12.31 6.69 20.09
CA VAL A 138 13.76 6.69 20.37
C VAL A 138 14.16 7.71 21.45
N ILE A 139 13.29 8.69 21.73
CA ILE A 139 13.47 9.72 22.76
C ILE A 139 12.26 9.70 23.68
N LYS A 140 12.48 9.47 24.99
CA LYS A 140 11.39 9.38 25.97
C LYS A 140 10.65 10.70 26.23
N ARG A 141 11.34 11.85 26.17
CA ARG A 141 10.78 13.18 26.45
C ARG A 141 11.39 14.23 25.52
N GLY A 142 10.60 15.21 25.11
CA GLY A 142 11.08 16.36 24.31
C GLY A 142 11.32 16.06 22.82
N GLY A 143 10.94 14.88 22.32
CA GLY A 143 10.94 14.58 20.89
C GLY A 143 9.81 15.30 20.15
N LYS A 144 9.99 15.53 18.84
CA LYS A 144 8.90 16.01 17.99
C LYS A 144 7.82 14.92 17.88
N PRO A 145 6.52 15.30 17.86
CA PRO A 145 5.44 14.35 17.58
C PRO A 145 5.64 13.67 16.22
N CYS A 146 5.17 12.46 16.09
CA CYS A 146 5.09 11.78 14.79
C CYS A 146 4.13 12.55 13.88
N SER A 147 4.54 12.86 12.65
CA SER A 147 3.75 13.59 11.64
C SER A 147 2.82 12.66 10.88
#